data_a2929f6f2098ce093179da88e9b78f66
#
_entry.id   a2929f6f2098ce093179da88e9b78f66
#
_cell.length_a   1.000
_cell.length_b   1.000
_cell.length_c   1.000
_cell.angle_alpha   90.00
_cell.angle_beta   90.00
_cell.angle_gamma   90.00
#
_symmetry.space_group_name_H-M   'P 1'
#
loop_
_entity.id
_entity.type
_entity.pdbx_description
1 polymer ?
#
loop_
_entity_poly.entity_id
_entity_poly.type
_entity_poly.pdbx_seq_one_letter_code
_entity_poly.pdbx_strand_id
1 'polypeptide(L)'
;EAVQRGAFERAEQLAVAVPMSTDARFVMPLMPNGVPAWLTRSEARLAAKAIEIGPSSVAEIAGTQLALGAVDRLIGRGLLTLATFTPTDALHVTGEFTGFDAEAAMLGAKLIARQKTGIGQPIAETPEELARRTLSELHRRTGLALMDAALAHDGAGEMQATNNPLLANLYRDGTTGKDSLVKLSLELGTGLVALGASAATHYPHVARRMGVELTVPDHAEVAGAVGAAVGSVRQRV
;
A
#
# COMPACT_ATOMS: atom_id res chain seq x y z
N GLU A 1 7.73 -0.60 -16.92
CA GLU A 1 7.55 0.08 -18.24
C GLU A 1 6.10 -0.01 -18.73
N ALA A 2 5.50 -1.17 -18.79
CA ALA A 2 4.21 -1.35 -19.45
C ALA A 2 3.02 -0.89 -18.58
N VAL A 3 3.10 -0.99 -17.25
CA VAL A 3 2.12 -0.37 -16.33
C VAL A 3 2.22 1.14 -16.39
N GLN A 4 3.42 1.70 -16.49
CA GLN A 4 3.70 3.10 -16.73
C GLN A 4 2.99 3.60 -17.99
N ARG A 5 3.18 2.90 -19.13
CA ARG A 5 2.53 3.24 -20.40
C ARG A 5 1.01 3.28 -20.27
N GLY A 6 0.40 2.26 -19.66
CA GLY A 6 -1.05 2.24 -19.41
C GLY A 6 -1.53 3.40 -18.53
N ALA A 7 -0.73 3.81 -17.53
CA ALA A 7 -1.02 4.98 -16.70
C ALA A 7 -0.98 6.29 -17.50
N PHE A 8 0.00 6.46 -18.37
CA PHE A 8 0.11 7.63 -19.24
C PHE A 8 -1.09 7.74 -20.17
N GLU A 9 -1.36 6.69 -20.95
CA GLU A 9 -2.47 6.65 -21.90
C GLU A 9 -3.80 6.92 -21.21
N ARG A 10 -4.01 6.32 -20.02
CA ARG A 10 -5.25 6.49 -19.26
C ARG A 10 -5.37 7.89 -18.66
N ALA A 11 -4.29 8.47 -18.19
CA ALA A 11 -4.28 9.84 -17.66
C ALA A 11 -4.64 10.86 -18.76
N GLU A 12 -4.14 10.70 -19.97
CA GLU A 12 -4.50 11.54 -21.12
C GLU A 12 -5.98 11.42 -21.47
N GLN A 13 -6.51 10.19 -21.58
CA GLN A 13 -7.93 9.94 -21.84
C GLN A 13 -8.86 10.59 -20.79
N LEU A 14 -8.41 10.62 -19.52
CA LEU A 14 -9.17 11.16 -18.39
C LEU A 14 -8.80 12.61 -18.04
N ALA A 15 -8.06 13.31 -18.89
CA ALA A 15 -7.61 14.68 -18.60
C ALA A 15 -8.76 15.63 -18.23
N VAL A 16 -9.94 15.45 -18.84
CA VAL A 16 -11.15 16.26 -18.61
C VAL A 16 -12.27 15.53 -17.89
N ALA A 17 -12.20 14.22 -17.72
CA ALA A 17 -13.20 13.40 -17.03
C ALA A 17 -12.89 13.22 -15.55
N VAL A 18 -13.91 12.82 -14.76
CA VAL A 18 -13.71 12.39 -13.37
C VAL A 18 -13.33 10.90 -13.37
N PRO A 19 -12.13 10.52 -12.89
CA PRO A 19 -11.72 9.13 -12.84
C PRO A 19 -12.57 8.33 -11.86
N MET A 20 -12.87 7.08 -12.20
CA MET A 20 -13.42 6.09 -11.29
C MET A 20 -12.29 5.28 -10.63
N SER A 21 -12.60 4.54 -9.57
CA SER A 21 -11.62 3.70 -8.86
C SER A 21 -10.93 2.66 -9.75
N THR A 22 -11.60 2.22 -10.82
CA THR A 22 -11.08 1.26 -11.80
C THR A 22 -10.09 1.87 -12.80
N ASP A 23 -10.06 3.18 -12.92
CA ASP A 23 -9.18 3.89 -13.87
C ASP A 23 -7.73 3.98 -13.39
N ALA A 24 -7.53 4.03 -12.08
CA ALA A 24 -6.21 4.08 -11.44
C ALA A 24 -5.72 2.70 -10.94
N ARG A 25 -6.41 1.63 -11.30
CA ARG A 25 -6.02 0.24 -11.06
C ARG A 25 -5.63 -0.38 -12.38
N PHE A 26 -4.41 -0.90 -12.48
CA PHE A 26 -3.88 -1.51 -13.70
C PHE A 26 -3.69 -3.00 -13.49
N VAL A 27 -3.89 -3.77 -14.55
CA VAL A 27 -3.66 -5.21 -14.55
C VAL A 27 -2.65 -5.60 -15.62
N MET A 28 -1.87 -6.62 -15.33
CA MET A 28 -0.91 -7.21 -16.24
C MET A 28 -1.15 -8.73 -16.29
N PRO A 29 -1.22 -9.35 -17.49
CA PRO A 29 -1.42 -10.78 -17.61
C PRO A 29 -0.20 -11.58 -17.13
N LEU A 30 -0.46 -12.64 -16.37
CA LEU A 30 0.53 -13.61 -15.87
C LEU A 30 0.30 -15.00 -16.49
N MET A 31 -0.11 -15.06 -17.75
CA MET A 31 -0.49 -16.28 -18.46
C MET A 31 0.48 -16.58 -19.62
N PRO A 32 1.72 -17.02 -19.35
CA PRO A 32 2.73 -17.24 -20.39
C PRO A 32 2.36 -18.36 -21.38
N ASN A 33 1.48 -19.29 -20.96
CA ASN A 33 1.01 -20.39 -21.79
C ASN A 33 -0.38 -20.13 -22.41
N GLY A 34 -0.83 -18.87 -22.42
CA GLY A 34 -2.12 -18.49 -22.95
C GLY A 34 -3.28 -18.70 -21.96
N VAL A 35 -4.50 -18.57 -22.47
CA VAL A 35 -5.73 -18.63 -21.66
C VAL A 35 -5.99 -20.05 -21.18
N PRO A 36 -6.12 -20.30 -19.85
CA PRO A 36 -6.43 -21.64 -19.32
C PRO A 36 -7.80 -22.16 -19.77
N ALA A 37 -7.86 -23.44 -20.18
CA ALA A 37 -9.07 -24.06 -20.71
C ALA A 37 -10.21 -24.24 -19.66
N TRP A 38 -9.87 -24.19 -18.36
CA TRP A 38 -10.85 -24.36 -17.27
C TRP A 38 -11.60 -23.06 -16.89
N LEU A 39 -11.29 -21.93 -17.54
CA LEU A 39 -12.00 -20.68 -17.31
C LEU A 39 -13.40 -20.71 -17.88
N THR A 40 -14.32 -19.99 -17.23
CA THR A 40 -15.63 -19.72 -17.82
C THR A 40 -15.49 -18.90 -19.10
N ARG A 41 -16.49 -18.98 -19.98
CA ARG A 41 -16.46 -18.23 -21.26
C ARG A 41 -16.23 -16.73 -21.08
N SER A 42 -16.81 -16.13 -20.02
CA SER A 42 -16.64 -14.71 -19.71
C SER A 42 -15.22 -14.40 -19.23
N GLU A 43 -14.69 -15.22 -18.33
CA GLU A 43 -13.33 -15.07 -17.81
C GLU A 43 -12.28 -15.29 -18.91
N ALA A 44 -12.47 -16.33 -19.76
CA ALA A 44 -11.57 -16.60 -20.88
C ALA A 44 -11.51 -15.42 -21.88
N ARG A 45 -12.65 -14.78 -22.15
CA ARG A 45 -12.68 -13.59 -23.02
C ARG A 45 -11.91 -12.42 -22.42
N LEU A 46 -12.04 -12.16 -21.11
CA LEU A 46 -11.31 -11.09 -20.42
C LEU A 46 -9.81 -11.40 -20.33
N ALA A 47 -9.47 -12.67 -20.06
CA ALA A 47 -8.08 -13.13 -20.05
C ALA A 47 -7.41 -12.98 -21.43
N ALA A 48 -8.10 -13.36 -22.50
CA ALA A 48 -7.63 -13.19 -23.87
C ALA A 48 -7.43 -11.69 -24.19
N LYS A 49 -8.39 -10.84 -23.84
CA LYS A 49 -8.28 -9.40 -24.01
C LYS A 49 -7.08 -8.82 -23.25
N ALA A 50 -6.85 -9.26 -22.02
CA ALA A 50 -5.69 -8.82 -21.23
C ALA A 50 -4.36 -9.25 -21.87
N ILE A 51 -4.27 -10.44 -22.45
CA ILE A 51 -3.09 -10.91 -23.16
C ILE A 51 -2.86 -10.07 -24.43
N GLU A 52 -3.92 -9.78 -25.17
CA GLU A 52 -3.86 -9.02 -26.43
C GLU A 52 -3.41 -7.56 -26.20
N ILE A 53 -4.01 -6.88 -25.23
CA ILE A 53 -3.74 -5.46 -24.96
C ILE A 53 -2.45 -5.29 -24.13
N GLY A 54 -2.14 -6.26 -23.27
CA GLY A 54 -1.06 -6.14 -22.28
C GLY A 54 -1.49 -5.31 -21.05
N PRO A 55 -0.55 -4.67 -20.35
CA PRO A 55 -0.85 -3.86 -19.19
C PRO A 55 -1.81 -2.72 -19.49
N SER A 56 -2.94 -2.69 -18.79
CA SER A 56 -4.04 -1.76 -19.04
C SER A 56 -4.88 -1.53 -17.79
N SER A 57 -5.73 -0.51 -17.78
CA SER A 57 -6.60 -0.26 -16.63
C SER A 57 -7.65 -1.36 -16.46
N VAL A 58 -8.06 -1.59 -15.20
CA VAL A 58 -9.19 -2.50 -14.91
C VAL A 58 -10.44 -2.07 -15.65
N ALA A 59 -10.67 -0.75 -15.79
CA ALA A 59 -11.80 -0.21 -16.55
C ALA A 59 -11.78 -0.65 -18.01
N GLU A 60 -10.61 -0.61 -18.65
CA GLU A 60 -10.41 -0.99 -20.03
C GLU A 60 -10.63 -2.48 -20.23
N ILE A 61 -10.07 -3.34 -19.39
CA ILE A 61 -10.26 -4.80 -19.47
C ILE A 61 -11.70 -5.17 -19.24
N ALA A 62 -12.32 -4.69 -18.17
CA ALA A 62 -13.71 -5.01 -17.83
C ALA A 62 -14.71 -4.49 -18.86
N GLY A 63 -14.53 -3.26 -19.30
CA GLY A 63 -15.44 -2.58 -20.25
C GLY A 63 -16.85 -2.29 -19.67
N THR A 64 -17.29 -3.04 -18.66
CA THR A 64 -18.60 -2.87 -17.99
C THR A 64 -18.48 -3.18 -16.50
N GLN A 65 -19.37 -2.61 -15.68
CA GLN A 65 -19.42 -2.88 -14.24
C GLN A 65 -19.69 -4.38 -13.94
N LEU A 66 -20.50 -5.06 -14.76
CA LEU A 66 -20.81 -6.48 -14.59
C LEU A 66 -19.58 -7.39 -14.75
N ALA A 67 -18.58 -6.95 -15.51
CA ALA A 67 -17.37 -7.73 -15.75
C ALA A 67 -16.31 -7.57 -14.64
N LEU A 68 -16.42 -6.57 -13.76
CA LEU A 68 -15.45 -6.32 -12.68
C LEU A 68 -15.22 -7.54 -11.78
N GLY A 69 -16.31 -8.21 -11.36
CA GLY A 69 -16.20 -9.43 -10.55
C GLY A 69 -15.46 -10.59 -11.25
N ALA A 70 -15.48 -10.64 -12.58
CA ALA A 70 -14.69 -11.63 -13.31
C ALA A 70 -13.20 -11.22 -13.37
N VAL A 71 -12.88 -9.93 -13.50
CA VAL A 71 -11.50 -9.43 -13.40
C VAL A 71 -10.94 -9.71 -12.00
N ASP A 72 -11.69 -9.42 -10.94
CA ASP A 72 -11.25 -9.69 -9.57
C ASP A 72 -10.98 -11.19 -9.33
N ARG A 73 -11.79 -12.08 -9.91
CA ARG A 73 -11.51 -13.53 -9.84
C ARG A 73 -10.26 -13.93 -10.60
N LEU A 74 -9.98 -13.33 -11.76
CA LEU A 74 -8.74 -13.58 -12.49
C LEU A 74 -7.51 -13.10 -11.68
N ILE A 75 -7.61 -11.97 -11.00
CA ILE A 75 -6.58 -11.48 -10.08
C ILE A 75 -6.41 -12.45 -8.90
N GLY A 76 -7.50 -12.83 -8.23
CA GLY A 76 -7.48 -13.75 -7.09
C GLY A 76 -6.92 -15.14 -7.42
N ARG A 77 -6.98 -15.58 -8.68
CA ARG A 77 -6.40 -16.83 -9.18
C ARG A 77 -4.96 -16.68 -9.68
N GLY A 78 -4.37 -15.48 -9.59
CA GLY A 78 -3.00 -15.22 -10.05
C GLY A 78 -2.82 -15.22 -11.57
N LEU A 79 -3.90 -15.08 -12.34
CA LEU A 79 -3.84 -14.98 -13.81
C LEU A 79 -3.61 -13.55 -14.29
N LEU A 80 -3.99 -12.58 -13.47
CA LEU A 80 -3.66 -11.17 -13.61
C LEU A 80 -2.98 -10.69 -12.34
N THR A 81 -1.95 -9.87 -12.46
CA THR A 81 -1.44 -9.10 -11.33
C THR A 81 -2.03 -7.71 -11.33
N LEU A 82 -2.28 -7.16 -10.13
CA LEU A 82 -2.80 -5.82 -9.94
C LEU A 82 -1.66 -4.87 -9.59
N ALA A 83 -1.62 -3.73 -10.28
CA ALA A 83 -0.78 -2.60 -9.93
C ALA A 83 -1.67 -1.37 -9.65
N THR A 84 -1.33 -0.61 -8.63
CA THR A 84 -2.00 0.63 -8.26
C THR A 84 -1.01 1.51 -7.54
N PHE A 85 -1.41 2.74 -7.23
CA PHE A 85 -0.60 3.66 -6.44
C PHE A 85 -0.29 3.07 -5.06
N THR A 86 0.99 3.06 -4.71
CA THR A 86 1.54 2.44 -3.50
C THR A 86 2.27 3.49 -2.64
N PRO A 87 2.63 3.17 -1.38
CA PRO A 87 3.52 4.04 -0.60
C PRO A 87 4.86 4.35 -1.28
N THR A 88 5.41 3.42 -2.07
CA THR A 88 6.63 3.67 -2.86
C THR A 88 6.38 4.75 -3.92
N ASP A 89 5.24 4.72 -4.60
CA ASP A 89 4.88 5.78 -5.54
C ASP A 89 4.70 7.13 -4.81
N ALA A 90 4.14 7.10 -3.59
CA ALA A 90 4.02 8.31 -2.77
C ALA A 90 5.38 8.92 -2.44
N LEU A 91 6.41 8.11 -2.16
CA LEU A 91 7.78 8.60 -1.96
C LEU A 91 8.36 9.23 -3.22
N HIS A 92 8.06 8.71 -4.42
CA HIS A 92 8.47 9.34 -5.68
C HIS A 92 7.78 10.70 -5.88
N VAL A 93 6.48 10.78 -5.58
CA VAL A 93 5.73 12.05 -5.68
C VAL A 93 6.25 13.10 -4.70
N THR A 94 6.66 12.70 -3.49
CA THR A 94 7.26 13.62 -2.49
C THR A 94 8.74 13.91 -2.74
N GLY A 95 9.41 13.16 -3.62
CA GLY A 95 10.84 13.28 -3.90
C GLY A 95 11.75 12.63 -2.85
N GLU A 96 11.18 11.87 -1.91
CA GLU A 96 11.95 11.16 -0.87
C GLU A 96 12.63 9.89 -1.39
N PHE A 97 12.21 9.39 -2.53
CA PHE A 97 12.80 8.25 -3.22
C PHE A 97 12.71 8.44 -4.74
N THR A 98 13.76 8.04 -5.47
CA THR A 98 13.88 8.26 -6.92
C THR A 98 14.32 7.02 -7.69
N GLY A 99 14.12 5.82 -7.11
CA GLY A 99 14.62 4.57 -7.69
C GLY A 99 13.83 4.03 -8.89
N PHE A 100 12.60 4.56 -9.11
CA PHE A 100 11.72 4.17 -10.23
C PHE A 100 11.22 5.40 -10.98
N ASP A 101 10.16 5.25 -11.74
CA ASP A 101 9.59 6.31 -12.58
C ASP A 101 8.68 7.25 -11.78
N ALA A 102 9.20 8.43 -11.45
CA ALA A 102 8.47 9.46 -10.71
C ALA A 102 7.31 10.07 -11.52
N GLU A 103 7.40 10.09 -12.86
CA GLU A 103 6.35 10.63 -13.71
C GLU A 103 5.13 9.71 -13.71
N ALA A 104 5.33 8.39 -13.82
CA ALA A 104 4.26 7.41 -13.70
C ALA A 104 3.61 7.45 -12.30
N ALA A 105 4.40 7.59 -11.23
CA ALA A 105 3.89 7.75 -9.87
C ALA A 105 3.02 9.01 -9.74
N MET A 106 3.47 10.12 -10.28
CA MET A 106 2.72 11.39 -10.32
C MET A 106 1.39 11.25 -11.06
N LEU A 107 1.37 10.57 -12.21
CA LEU A 107 0.14 10.32 -12.98
C LEU A 107 -0.84 9.42 -12.22
N GLY A 108 -0.35 8.36 -11.59
CA GLY A 108 -1.15 7.49 -10.72
C GLY A 108 -1.77 8.29 -9.56
N ALA A 109 -1.00 9.17 -8.92
CA ALA A 109 -1.48 10.06 -7.88
C ALA A 109 -2.55 11.03 -8.40
N LYS A 110 -2.36 11.63 -9.58
CA LYS A 110 -3.36 12.52 -10.23
C LYS A 110 -4.68 11.81 -10.49
N LEU A 111 -4.65 10.56 -10.97
CA LEU A 111 -5.85 9.78 -11.22
C LEU A 111 -6.64 9.50 -9.93
N ILE A 112 -5.95 9.15 -8.84
CA ILE A 112 -6.61 8.88 -7.56
C ILE A 112 -7.08 10.14 -6.87
N ALA A 113 -6.26 11.20 -6.82
CA ALA A 113 -6.61 12.46 -6.17
C ALA A 113 -7.93 13.04 -6.72
N ARG A 114 -8.15 12.93 -8.03
CA ARG A 114 -9.35 13.44 -8.71
C ARG A 114 -10.59 12.56 -8.55
N GLN A 115 -10.47 11.33 -8.07
CA GLN A 115 -11.63 10.48 -7.79
C GLN A 115 -12.51 11.13 -6.73
N LYS A 116 -13.82 10.89 -6.82
CA LYS A 116 -14.79 11.48 -5.88
C LYS A 116 -15.04 10.57 -4.68
N THR A 117 -15.08 11.15 -3.52
CA THR A 117 -15.59 10.53 -2.30
C THR A 117 -17.13 10.35 -2.39
N GLY A 118 -17.72 9.60 -1.45
CA GLY A 118 -19.17 9.40 -1.38
C GLY A 118 -19.99 10.70 -1.25
N ILE A 119 -19.34 11.80 -0.84
CA ILE A 119 -19.96 13.14 -0.74
C ILE A 119 -19.59 14.04 -1.93
N GLY A 120 -19.00 13.50 -2.98
CA GLY A 120 -18.70 14.22 -4.22
C GLY A 120 -17.44 15.09 -4.21
N GLN A 121 -16.70 15.13 -3.11
CA GLN A 121 -15.42 15.86 -3.02
C GLN A 121 -14.27 15.04 -3.62
N PRO A 122 -13.21 15.65 -4.18
CA PRO A 122 -12.01 14.91 -4.58
C PRO A 122 -11.38 14.22 -3.37
N ILE A 123 -10.70 13.10 -3.59
CA ILE A 123 -9.96 12.39 -2.53
C ILE A 123 -8.84 13.28 -1.97
N ALA A 124 -8.16 14.02 -2.83
CA ALA A 124 -7.18 15.04 -2.45
C ALA A 124 -7.20 16.19 -3.47
N GLU A 125 -6.80 17.38 -3.05
CA GLU A 125 -6.75 18.55 -3.94
C GLU A 125 -5.57 18.47 -4.90
N THR A 126 -4.45 17.87 -4.45
CA THR A 126 -3.24 17.69 -5.26
C THR A 126 -2.67 16.29 -5.14
N PRO A 127 -1.86 15.82 -6.13
CA PRO A 127 -1.14 14.56 -6.05
C PRO A 127 -0.20 14.48 -4.83
N GLU A 128 0.46 15.59 -4.50
CA GLU A 128 1.38 15.67 -3.37
C GLU A 128 0.65 15.56 -2.03
N GLU A 129 -0.55 16.11 -1.95
CA GLU A 129 -1.41 15.92 -0.77
C GLU A 129 -1.82 14.46 -0.62
N LEU A 130 -2.23 13.79 -1.71
CA LEU A 130 -2.53 12.36 -1.71
C LEU A 130 -1.33 11.56 -1.23
N ALA A 131 -0.14 11.84 -1.75
CA ALA A 131 1.10 11.15 -1.39
C ALA A 131 1.40 11.31 0.11
N ARG A 132 1.36 12.54 0.63
CA ARG A 132 1.56 12.79 2.07
C ARG A 132 0.53 12.07 2.95
N ARG A 133 -0.75 12.06 2.56
CA ARG A 133 -1.80 11.31 3.28
C ARG A 133 -1.53 9.81 3.26
N THR A 134 -1.10 9.25 2.12
CA THR A 134 -0.75 7.84 1.98
C THR A 134 0.40 7.46 2.91
N LEU A 135 1.48 8.24 2.92
CA LEU A 135 2.62 8.00 3.80
C LEU A 135 2.25 8.16 5.29
N SER A 136 1.48 9.20 5.63
CA SER A 136 1.00 9.40 6.99
C SER A 136 0.16 8.23 7.49
N GLU A 137 -0.72 7.69 6.65
CA GLU A 137 -1.54 6.53 7.00
C GLU A 137 -0.71 5.24 7.11
N LEU A 138 0.28 5.04 6.24
CA LEU A 138 1.23 3.94 6.36
C LEU A 138 1.96 4.00 7.71
N HIS A 139 2.56 5.14 8.05
CA HIS A 139 3.31 5.31 9.30
C HIS A 139 2.40 5.13 10.52
N ARG A 140 1.16 5.64 10.45
CA ARG A 140 0.17 5.44 11.51
C ARG A 140 -0.15 3.97 11.73
N ARG A 141 -0.47 3.23 10.65
CA ARG A 141 -0.79 1.80 10.74
C ARG A 141 0.40 0.98 11.22
N THR A 142 1.59 1.28 10.75
CA THR A 142 2.82 0.60 11.18
C THR A 142 3.05 0.79 12.68
N GLY A 143 2.91 2.01 13.19
CA GLY A 143 3.08 2.27 14.62
C GLY A 143 2.02 1.60 15.48
N LEU A 144 0.74 1.61 15.06
CA LEU A 144 -0.31 0.88 15.77
C LEU A 144 -0.07 -0.64 15.77
N ALA A 145 0.40 -1.21 14.66
CA ALA A 145 0.74 -2.63 14.60
C ALA A 145 1.92 -2.99 15.53
N LEU A 146 2.92 -2.10 15.65
CA LEU A 146 4.01 -2.27 16.61
C LEU A 146 3.50 -2.22 18.06
N MET A 147 2.57 -1.31 18.36
CA MET A 147 1.92 -1.27 19.67
C MET A 147 1.11 -2.52 19.95
N ASP A 148 0.36 -3.02 18.98
CA ASP A 148 -0.39 -4.30 19.13
C ASP A 148 0.56 -5.46 19.41
N ALA A 149 1.71 -5.53 18.73
CA ALA A 149 2.71 -6.56 18.97
C ALA A 149 3.33 -6.45 20.37
N ALA A 150 3.63 -5.23 20.84
CA ALA A 150 4.16 -4.99 22.18
C ALA A 150 3.15 -5.36 23.26
N LEU A 151 1.89 -4.94 23.13
CA LEU A 151 0.80 -5.29 24.03
C LEU A 151 0.56 -6.81 24.09
N ALA A 152 0.62 -7.48 22.95
CA ALA A 152 0.51 -8.94 22.91
C ALA A 152 1.67 -9.64 23.62
N HIS A 153 2.91 -9.11 23.46
CA HIS A 153 4.09 -9.61 24.17
C HIS A 153 3.95 -9.48 25.69
N ASP A 154 3.42 -8.38 26.17
CA ASP A 154 3.20 -8.09 27.59
C ASP A 154 1.96 -8.81 28.16
N GLY A 155 1.28 -9.66 27.38
CA GLY A 155 0.08 -10.38 27.80
C GLY A 155 -1.21 -9.55 27.78
N ALA A 156 -1.17 -8.35 27.21
CA ALA A 156 -2.31 -7.44 27.08
C ALA A 156 -2.89 -7.43 25.66
N GLY A 157 -2.77 -8.54 24.89
CA GLY A 157 -3.14 -8.61 23.48
C GLY A 157 -4.63 -8.38 23.17
N GLU A 158 -5.50 -8.43 24.17
CA GLU A 158 -6.91 -8.02 24.03
C GLU A 158 -7.06 -6.49 23.84
N MET A 159 -6.07 -5.71 24.28
CA MET A 159 -6.03 -4.25 24.17
C MET A 159 -5.39 -3.81 22.84
N GLN A 160 -5.96 -4.22 21.71
CA GLN A 160 -5.42 -3.87 20.39
C GLN A 160 -5.51 -2.36 20.15
N ALA A 161 -4.38 -1.71 19.95
CA ALA A 161 -4.29 -0.28 19.64
C ALA A 161 -4.98 0.08 18.31
N THR A 162 -4.95 -0.83 17.33
CA THR A 162 -5.64 -0.69 16.05
C THR A 162 -7.16 -0.60 16.20
N ASN A 163 -7.73 -1.26 17.18
CA ASN A 163 -9.19 -1.34 17.41
C ASN A 163 -9.67 -0.51 18.61
N ASN A 164 -8.76 0.10 19.36
CA ASN A 164 -9.09 0.90 20.53
C ASN A 164 -8.93 2.39 20.22
N PRO A 165 -10.03 3.19 20.16
CA PRO A 165 -9.95 4.61 19.83
C PRO A 165 -9.10 5.43 20.81
N LEU A 166 -9.07 5.05 22.09
CA LEU A 166 -8.24 5.75 23.08
C LEU A 166 -6.75 5.54 22.77
N LEU A 167 -6.32 4.29 22.56
CA LEU A 167 -4.92 3.97 22.24
C LEU A 167 -4.52 4.58 20.88
N ALA A 168 -5.39 4.51 19.86
CA ALA A 168 -5.15 5.14 18.58
C ALA A 168 -5.00 6.67 18.68
N ASN A 169 -5.79 7.32 19.53
CA ASN A 169 -5.66 8.75 19.80
C ASN A 169 -4.38 9.06 20.59
N LEU A 170 -4.05 8.29 21.62
CA LEU A 170 -2.80 8.45 22.37
C LEU A 170 -1.58 8.27 21.44
N TYR A 171 -1.60 7.28 20.55
CA TYR A 171 -0.55 7.13 19.55
C TYR A 171 -0.44 8.34 18.62
N ARG A 172 -1.58 8.94 18.22
CA ARG A 172 -1.59 10.12 17.36
C ARG A 172 -1.05 11.36 18.06
N ASP A 173 -1.47 11.60 19.29
CA ASP A 173 -1.29 12.84 20.03
C ASP A 173 -0.21 12.77 21.11
N GLY A 174 0.32 11.56 21.39
CA GLY A 174 1.34 11.27 22.41
C GLY A 174 0.80 11.26 23.86
N THR A 175 -0.25 12.02 24.13
CA THR A 175 -0.89 12.13 25.45
C THR A 175 -2.35 12.53 25.29
N THR A 176 -3.12 12.37 26.36
CA THR A 176 -4.48 12.94 26.42
C THR A 176 -4.45 14.47 26.34
N GLY A 177 -5.51 15.06 25.77
CA GLY A 177 -5.61 16.50 25.57
C GLY A 177 -5.38 17.31 26.87
N LYS A 178 -5.00 18.60 26.72
CA LYS A 178 -4.67 19.49 27.86
C LYS A 178 -5.77 19.58 28.90
N ASP A 179 -7.02 19.54 28.47
CA ASP A 179 -8.21 19.68 29.31
C ASP A 179 -8.77 18.34 29.80
N SER A 180 -8.10 17.23 29.53
CA SER A 180 -8.49 15.90 30.00
C SER A 180 -8.35 15.78 31.52
N LEU A 181 -9.40 15.30 32.20
CA LEU A 181 -9.35 14.99 33.64
C LEU A 181 -8.41 13.83 33.96
N VAL A 182 -8.32 12.85 33.04
CA VAL A 182 -7.39 11.73 33.13
C VAL A 182 -6.20 12.01 32.22
N LYS A 183 -5.00 11.98 32.77
CA LYS A 183 -3.75 12.10 32.02
C LYS A 183 -3.17 10.73 31.73
N LEU A 184 -3.02 10.41 30.45
CA LEU A 184 -2.41 9.18 29.96
C LEU A 184 -1.35 9.53 28.94
N SER A 185 -0.25 8.79 28.91
CA SER A 185 0.75 8.77 27.86
C SER A 185 0.92 7.36 27.32
N LEU A 186 1.34 7.23 26.07
CA LEU A 186 1.63 5.96 25.43
C LEU A 186 3.06 6.01 24.90
N GLU A 187 3.91 5.17 25.46
CA GLU A 187 5.33 5.07 25.11
C GLU A 187 5.69 3.60 24.92
N LEU A 188 6.62 3.31 24.02
CA LEU A 188 7.19 1.98 23.84
C LEU A 188 8.45 1.87 24.72
N GLY A 189 8.51 0.92 25.62
CA GLY A 189 9.60 0.73 26.58
C GLY A 189 10.89 0.13 26.01
N THR A 190 10.99 0.00 24.68
CA THR A 190 12.17 -0.56 23.98
C THR A 190 12.45 0.16 22.68
N GLY A 191 13.71 0.11 22.21
CA GLY A 191 14.10 0.58 20.90
C GLY A 191 13.58 -0.32 19.77
N LEU A 192 13.65 0.18 18.54
CA LEU A 192 13.27 -0.53 17.32
C LEU A 192 14.51 -0.94 16.54
N VAL A 193 14.51 -2.16 16.00
CA VAL A 193 15.46 -2.60 14.98
C VAL A 193 14.66 -2.80 13.69
N ALA A 194 14.97 -2.02 12.66
CA ALA A 194 14.25 -2.08 11.39
C ALA A 194 15.02 -2.88 10.34
N LEU A 195 14.37 -3.87 9.75
CA LEU A 195 14.89 -4.75 8.71
C LEU A 195 13.98 -4.73 7.48
N GLY A 196 14.56 -4.95 6.31
CA GLY A 196 13.84 -5.01 5.03
C GLY A 196 14.14 -3.82 4.12
N ALA A 197 13.78 -3.93 2.85
CA ALA A 197 14.12 -2.99 1.79
C ALA A 197 13.65 -1.54 2.04
N SER A 198 12.55 -1.36 2.77
CA SER A 198 12.00 -0.04 3.09
C SER A 198 12.30 0.44 4.52
N ALA A 199 13.16 -0.29 5.25
CA ALA A 199 13.44 -0.02 6.66
C ALA A 199 13.96 1.40 6.89
N ALA A 200 14.97 1.81 6.15
CA ALA A 200 15.59 3.13 6.27
C ALA A 200 14.65 4.28 5.89
N THR A 201 13.64 4.03 5.06
CA THR A 201 12.75 5.07 4.54
C THR A 201 11.56 5.33 5.47
N HIS A 202 10.92 4.28 5.97
CA HIS A 202 9.65 4.43 6.71
C HIS A 202 9.80 4.44 8.23
N TYR A 203 10.67 3.59 8.78
CA TYR A 203 10.79 3.44 10.23
C TYR A 203 11.33 4.65 10.98
N PRO A 204 12.17 5.55 10.41
CA PRO A 204 12.54 6.79 11.10
C PRO A 204 11.34 7.67 11.46
N HIS A 205 10.31 7.72 10.60
CA HIS A 205 9.08 8.46 10.89
C HIS A 205 8.27 7.81 12.02
N VAL A 206 8.20 6.48 12.03
CA VAL A 206 7.49 5.71 13.06
C VAL A 206 8.20 5.83 14.40
N ALA A 207 9.52 5.61 14.46
CA ALA A 207 10.32 5.68 15.68
C ALA A 207 10.27 7.08 16.32
N ARG A 208 10.40 8.14 15.50
CA ARG A 208 10.27 9.52 15.97
C ARG A 208 8.90 9.78 16.59
N ARG A 209 7.83 9.27 15.99
CA ARG A 209 6.48 9.42 16.49
C ARG A 209 6.24 8.66 17.79
N MET A 210 6.91 7.51 17.95
CA MET A 210 6.84 6.68 19.17
C MET A 210 7.81 7.14 20.26
N GLY A 211 8.70 8.10 19.96
CA GLY A 211 9.69 8.59 20.93
C GLY A 211 10.77 7.56 21.27
N VAL A 212 11.08 6.61 20.37
CA VAL A 212 12.01 5.52 20.63
C VAL A 212 13.24 5.59 19.72
N GLU A 213 14.34 5.01 20.19
CA GLU A 213 15.56 4.83 19.41
C GLU A 213 15.34 3.84 18.26
N LEU A 214 15.90 4.15 17.10
CA LEU A 214 15.86 3.30 15.92
C LEU A 214 17.26 2.86 15.52
N THR A 215 17.45 1.56 15.38
CA THR A 215 18.63 0.96 14.76
C THR A 215 18.27 0.39 13.40
N VAL A 216 18.92 0.83 12.35
CA VAL A 216 18.89 0.23 11.02
C VAL A 216 20.27 -0.37 10.78
N PRO A 217 20.48 -1.67 10.92
CA PRO A 217 21.78 -2.30 10.76
C PRO A 217 22.23 -2.26 9.30
N ASP A 218 23.54 -2.42 9.09
CA ASP A 218 24.11 -2.61 7.76
C ASP A 218 23.45 -3.81 7.07
N HIS A 219 23.17 -3.66 5.78
CA HIS A 219 22.48 -4.68 4.98
C HIS A 219 21.05 -5.00 5.45
N ALA A 220 20.39 -4.09 6.16
CA ALA A 220 19.00 -4.25 6.61
C ALA A 220 18.05 -4.61 5.44
N GLU A 221 18.30 -4.08 4.25
CA GLU A 221 17.50 -4.29 3.04
C GLU A 221 17.49 -5.74 2.56
N VAL A 222 18.55 -6.49 2.83
CA VAL A 222 18.69 -7.92 2.45
C VAL A 222 18.73 -8.86 3.66
N ALA A 223 18.36 -8.39 4.84
CA ALA A 223 18.42 -9.14 6.10
C ALA A 223 17.70 -10.50 6.02
N GLY A 224 16.58 -10.59 5.27
CA GLY A 224 15.88 -11.85 5.05
C GLY A 224 16.73 -12.89 4.30
N ALA A 225 17.46 -12.47 3.26
CA ALA A 225 18.35 -13.34 2.49
C ALA A 225 19.57 -13.77 3.33
N VAL A 226 20.16 -12.83 4.07
CA VAL A 226 21.27 -13.12 5.00
C VAL A 226 20.81 -14.11 6.06
N GLY A 227 19.65 -13.88 6.70
CA GLY A 227 19.08 -14.80 7.69
C GLY A 227 18.82 -16.20 7.14
N ALA A 228 18.34 -16.31 5.90
CA ALA A 228 18.14 -17.61 5.24
C ALA A 228 19.46 -18.32 4.95
N ALA A 229 20.52 -17.59 4.59
CA ALA A 229 21.84 -18.17 4.28
C ALA A 229 22.58 -18.65 5.53
N VAL A 230 22.46 -17.95 6.68
CA VAL A 230 23.18 -18.28 7.91
C VAL A 230 22.31 -19.00 8.95
N GLY A 231 21.00 -19.03 8.73
CA GLY A 231 20.04 -19.65 9.63
C GLY A 231 20.13 -21.18 9.64
N SER A 232 19.89 -21.79 10.79
CA SER A 232 19.76 -23.25 10.91
C SER A 232 18.31 -23.62 11.20
N VAL A 233 17.82 -24.66 10.52
CA VAL A 233 16.50 -25.25 10.84
C VAL A 233 16.63 -26.03 12.15
N ARG A 234 15.90 -25.60 13.19
CA ARG A 234 15.77 -26.35 14.45
C ARG A 234 14.38 -26.97 14.51
N GLN A 235 14.31 -28.30 14.47
CA GLN A 235 13.09 -29.05 14.74
C GLN A 235 13.09 -29.43 16.22
N ARG A 236 12.07 -29.03 16.97
CA ARG A 236 11.82 -29.63 18.30
C ARG A 236 11.06 -30.93 18.07
N VAL A 237 11.64 -32.02 18.50
CA VAL A 237 11.01 -33.33 18.57
C VAL A 237 10.22 -33.42 19.86
#